data_c30fa61b2b030a1885b3980436490448
#
_entry.id   c30fa61b2b030a1885b3980436490448
#
_cell.length_a   1.000
_cell.length_b   1.000
_cell.length_c   1.000
_cell.angle_alpha   90.00
_cell.angle_beta   90.00
_cell.angle_gamma   90.00
#
_symmetry.space_group_name_H-M   'P 1'
#
loop_
_entity.id
_entity.type
_entity.pdbx_description
1 polymer ?
#
loop_
_entity_poly.entity_id
_entity_poly.type
_entity_poly.pdbx_seq_one_letter_code
_entity_poly.pdbx_strand_id
1 'polypeptide(L)'
;MPNPEVPINVDPATGIWSTDGMAMIYMPRHFFVNYYSAMDQVLGREKHSALLYVSSHKSAHEWATAEARTHGLRDVAVFRHYLNRLSQRGWGRFTIDAVDVRGPVARVRVDHSAFALQLGRTGHRECAMFSGSLAGCLAWAAADAGTPASVIAEETQCASQGHDHCTFVVRKA
;
A
#
# COMPACT_ATOMS: atom_id res chain seq x y z
N MET A 1 -18.57 -15.17 -9.20
CA MET A 1 -17.71 -14.05 -8.75
C MET A 1 -16.86 -13.63 -9.92
N PRO A 2 -16.60 -12.32 -10.14
CA PRO A 2 -15.69 -11.91 -11.19
C PRO A 2 -14.27 -12.43 -10.88
N ASN A 3 -13.51 -12.78 -11.93
CA ASN A 3 -12.12 -13.14 -11.80
C ASN A 3 -11.30 -11.88 -11.41
N PRO A 4 -10.17 -12.04 -10.69
CA PRO A 4 -9.29 -10.91 -10.44
C PRO A 4 -8.77 -10.34 -11.76
N GLU A 5 -8.86 -9.02 -11.92
CA GLU A 5 -8.37 -8.31 -13.11
C GLU A 5 -6.83 -8.15 -13.12
N VAL A 6 -6.16 -8.70 -12.12
CA VAL A 6 -4.69 -8.71 -12.04
C VAL A 6 -4.16 -9.81 -12.94
N PRO A 7 -3.30 -9.51 -13.92
CA PRO A 7 -2.68 -10.55 -14.73
C PRO A 7 -1.75 -11.40 -13.85
N ILE A 8 -2.06 -12.68 -13.71
CA ILE A 8 -1.25 -13.64 -12.97
C ILE A 8 -0.63 -14.59 -13.97
N ASN A 9 0.70 -14.58 -14.06
CA ASN A 9 1.47 -15.53 -14.85
C ASN A 9 2.11 -16.54 -13.91
N VAL A 10 2.01 -17.82 -14.26
CA VAL A 10 2.61 -18.92 -13.51
C VAL A 10 3.59 -19.63 -14.44
N ASP A 11 4.85 -19.69 -14.03
CA ASP A 11 5.84 -20.52 -14.71
C ASP A 11 5.73 -21.97 -14.18
N PRO A 12 5.24 -22.92 -14.97
CA PRO A 12 5.05 -24.30 -14.50
C PRO A 12 6.36 -25.05 -14.26
N ALA A 13 7.49 -24.59 -14.83
CA ALA A 13 8.79 -25.22 -14.63
C ALA A 13 9.44 -24.85 -13.30
N THR A 14 9.22 -23.63 -12.83
CA THR A 14 9.85 -23.09 -11.61
C THR A 14 8.85 -22.88 -10.46
N GLY A 15 7.54 -22.86 -10.74
CA GLY A 15 6.51 -22.49 -9.78
C GLY A 15 6.46 -21.01 -9.43
N ILE A 16 7.21 -20.15 -10.14
CA ILE A 16 7.24 -18.72 -9.89
C ILE A 16 5.96 -18.07 -10.43
N TRP A 17 5.31 -17.33 -9.57
CA TRP A 17 4.18 -16.46 -9.94
C TRP A 17 4.67 -15.04 -10.18
N SER A 18 4.12 -14.37 -11.18
CA SER A 18 4.44 -12.97 -11.47
C SER A 18 3.22 -12.19 -11.91
N THR A 19 3.27 -10.88 -11.67
CA THR A 19 2.32 -9.89 -12.15
C THR A 19 3.11 -8.74 -12.74
N ASP A 20 2.81 -8.36 -13.97
CA ASP A 20 3.49 -7.26 -14.68
C ASP A 20 5.03 -7.40 -14.68
N GLY A 21 5.52 -8.66 -14.77
CA GLY A 21 6.95 -8.99 -14.75
C GLY A 21 7.60 -9.01 -13.36
N MET A 22 6.88 -8.69 -12.30
CA MET A 22 7.38 -8.80 -10.92
C MET A 22 7.02 -10.15 -10.32
N ALA A 23 8.00 -10.81 -9.68
CA ALA A 23 7.75 -12.02 -8.92
C ALA A 23 6.83 -11.74 -7.72
N MET A 24 5.83 -12.59 -7.55
CA MET A 24 4.79 -12.45 -6.52
C MET A 24 4.69 -13.70 -5.66
N ILE A 25 4.23 -13.50 -4.44
CA ILE A 25 3.82 -14.59 -3.54
C ILE A 25 2.32 -14.45 -3.31
N TYR A 26 1.57 -15.52 -3.56
CA TYR A 26 0.18 -15.63 -3.15
C TYR A 26 0.11 -16.24 -1.75
N MET A 27 -0.38 -15.47 -0.79
CA MET A 27 -0.40 -15.92 0.60
C MET A 27 -1.76 -15.66 1.25
N PRO A 28 -2.22 -16.54 2.15
CA PRO A 28 -3.44 -16.30 2.92
C PRO A 28 -3.29 -15.09 3.83
N ARG A 29 -4.32 -14.24 3.89
CA ARG A 29 -4.33 -13.05 4.74
C ARG A 29 -4.01 -13.34 6.20
N HIS A 30 -4.60 -14.41 6.77
CA HIS A 30 -4.36 -14.78 8.18
C HIS A 30 -2.89 -15.11 8.47
N PHE A 31 -2.16 -15.72 7.53
CA PHE A 31 -0.73 -15.98 7.72
C PHE A 31 0.06 -14.68 7.87
N PHE A 32 -0.19 -13.73 6.95
CA PHE A 32 0.47 -12.43 7.00
C PHE A 32 0.14 -11.67 8.29
N VAL A 33 -1.13 -11.65 8.71
CA VAL A 33 -1.56 -10.93 9.91
C VAL A 33 -1.11 -11.64 11.20
N ASN A 34 -1.02 -12.95 11.22
CA ASN A 34 -0.42 -13.69 12.35
C ASN A 34 1.07 -13.34 12.51
N TYR A 35 1.81 -13.27 11.39
CA TYR A 35 3.20 -12.81 11.41
C TYR A 35 3.29 -11.35 11.91
N TYR A 36 2.43 -10.47 11.41
CA TYR A 36 2.32 -9.08 11.89
C TYR A 36 2.12 -9.02 13.41
N SER A 37 1.16 -9.78 13.94
CA SER A 37 0.86 -9.79 15.38
C SER A 37 2.02 -10.36 16.22
N ALA A 38 2.71 -11.37 15.72
CA ALA A 38 3.90 -11.92 16.38
C ALA A 38 5.05 -10.89 16.43
N MET A 39 5.25 -10.13 15.37
CA MET A 39 6.25 -9.05 15.34
C MET A 39 5.89 -7.90 16.30
N ASP A 40 4.61 -7.55 16.42
CA ASP A 40 4.14 -6.58 17.43
C ASP A 40 4.48 -7.04 18.86
N GLN A 41 4.32 -8.33 19.15
CA GLN A 41 4.64 -8.89 20.48
C GLN A 41 6.15 -8.85 20.76
N VAL A 42 6.99 -9.09 19.77
CA VAL A 42 8.45 -9.15 19.94
C VAL A 42 9.09 -7.76 19.98
N LEU A 43 8.70 -6.88 19.07
CA LEU A 43 9.33 -5.56 18.88
C LEU A 43 8.64 -4.43 19.65
N GLY A 44 7.40 -4.64 20.01
CA GLY A 44 6.48 -3.58 20.40
C GLY A 44 5.88 -2.86 19.17
N ARG A 45 4.63 -2.46 19.26
CA ARG A 45 3.83 -1.86 18.18
C ARG A 45 4.51 -0.68 17.51
N GLU A 46 5.08 0.24 18.28
CA GLU A 46 5.72 1.45 17.73
C GLU A 46 6.89 1.13 16.81
N LYS A 47 7.81 0.28 17.26
CA LYS A 47 8.98 -0.12 16.47
C LYS A 47 8.58 -0.93 15.24
N HIS A 48 7.64 -1.85 15.39
CA HIS A 48 7.15 -2.65 14.27
C HIS A 48 6.44 -1.76 13.22
N SER A 49 5.57 -0.84 13.65
CA SER A 49 4.91 0.13 12.74
C SER A 49 5.91 0.99 11.99
N ALA A 50 6.98 1.45 12.66
CA ALA A 50 8.04 2.22 12.00
C ALA A 50 8.80 1.38 10.96
N LEU A 51 9.12 0.12 11.26
CA LEU A 51 9.75 -0.80 10.31
C LEU A 51 8.86 -1.10 9.10
N LEU A 52 7.58 -1.35 9.34
CA LEU A 52 6.60 -1.56 8.26
C LEU A 52 6.48 -0.32 7.38
N TYR A 53 6.43 0.86 7.97
CA TYR A 53 6.39 2.11 7.23
C TYR A 53 7.60 2.25 6.29
N VAL A 54 8.80 2.10 6.82
CA VAL A 54 10.05 2.26 6.05
C VAL A 54 10.16 1.21 4.94
N SER A 55 9.89 -0.05 5.25
CA SER A 55 9.98 -1.14 4.27
C SER A 55 8.93 -1.02 3.17
N SER A 56 7.70 -0.65 3.52
CA SER A 56 6.64 -0.46 2.53
C SER A 56 6.82 0.81 1.69
N HIS A 57 7.39 1.87 2.26
CA HIS A 57 7.79 3.06 1.50
C HIS A 57 8.79 2.70 0.39
N LYS A 58 9.86 1.98 0.74
CA LYS A 58 10.86 1.51 -0.21
C LYS A 58 10.24 0.61 -1.28
N SER A 59 9.47 -0.39 -0.86
CA SER A 59 8.80 -1.33 -1.77
C SER A 59 7.85 -0.65 -2.74
N ALA A 60 7.06 0.33 -2.28
CA ALA A 60 6.15 1.07 -3.15
C ALA A 60 6.88 1.94 -4.17
N HIS A 61 8.00 2.54 -3.80
CA HIS A 61 8.85 3.31 -4.71
C HIS A 61 9.48 2.41 -5.80
N GLU A 62 10.00 1.25 -5.43
CA GLU A 62 10.54 0.25 -6.36
C GLU A 62 9.45 -0.26 -7.30
N TRP A 63 8.28 -0.57 -6.76
CA TRP A 63 7.12 -1.01 -7.53
C TRP A 63 6.69 0.07 -8.54
N ALA A 64 6.56 1.33 -8.11
CA ALA A 64 6.20 2.45 -8.96
C ALA A 64 7.17 2.61 -10.14
N THR A 65 8.48 2.43 -9.89
CA THR A 65 9.52 2.47 -10.93
C THR A 65 9.32 1.37 -11.98
N ALA A 66 9.04 0.15 -11.55
CA ALA A 66 8.82 -0.99 -12.44
C ALA A 66 7.54 -0.82 -13.29
N GLU A 67 6.42 -0.48 -12.64
CA GLU A 67 5.13 -0.33 -13.33
C GLU A 67 5.09 0.86 -14.29
N ALA A 68 5.70 1.98 -13.90
CA ALA A 68 5.84 3.14 -14.78
C ALA A 68 6.52 2.74 -16.10
N ARG A 69 7.59 1.95 -16.02
CA ARG A 69 8.31 1.46 -17.19
C ARG A 69 7.50 0.44 -17.99
N THR A 70 6.87 -0.53 -17.31
CA THR A 70 6.12 -1.62 -17.93
C THR A 70 4.89 -1.11 -18.68
N HIS A 71 4.19 -0.13 -18.11
CA HIS A 71 2.93 0.39 -18.66
C HIS A 71 3.04 1.78 -19.31
N GLY A 72 4.24 2.38 -19.36
CA GLY A 72 4.43 3.73 -19.90
C GLY A 72 3.72 4.82 -19.10
N LEU A 73 3.51 4.58 -17.79
CA LEU A 73 2.80 5.52 -16.93
C LEU A 73 3.74 6.60 -16.39
N ARG A 74 3.18 7.79 -16.11
CA ARG A 74 3.92 8.94 -15.59
C ARG A 74 3.16 9.57 -14.41
N ASP A 75 3.91 10.22 -13.56
CA ASP A 75 3.44 11.07 -12.45
C ASP A 75 2.21 10.51 -11.70
N VAL A 76 1.10 11.25 -11.63
CA VAL A 76 -0.12 10.87 -10.92
C VAL A 76 -0.77 9.57 -11.44
N ALA A 77 -0.52 9.21 -12.70
CA ALA A 77 -1.08 7.97 -13.25
C ALA A 77 -0.48 6.73 -12.58
N VAL A 78 0.81 6.78 -12.18
CA VAL A 78 1.47 5.70 -11.43
C VAL A 78 0.83 5.56 -10.05
N PHE A 79 0.60 6.67 -9.35
CA PHE A 79 -0.05 6.64 -8.04
C PHE A 79 -1.46 6.05 -8.10
N ARG A 80 -2.26 6.45 -9.10
CA ARG A 80 -3.61 5.88 -9.32
C ARG A 80 -3.55 4.40 -9.64
N HIS A 81 -2.63 3.99 -10.50
CA HIS A 81 -2.42 2.59 -10.87
C HIS A 81 -2.03 1.75 -9.66
N TYR A 82 -1.13 2.25 -8.80
CA TYR A 82 -0.71 1.57 -7.58
C TYR A 82 -1.89 1.26 -6.65
N LEU A 83 -2.74 2.25 -6.37
CA LEU A 83 -3.90 2.07 -5.50
C LEU A 83 -4.93 1.10 -6.09
N ASN A 84 -5.11 1.16 -7.42
CA ASN A 84 -5.95 0.20 -8.12
C ASN A 84 -5.40 -1.23 -7.98
N ARG A 85 -4.10 -1.43 -8.16
CA ARG A 85 -3.44 -2.72 -7.98
C ARG A 85 -3.52 -3.24 -6.54
N LEU A 86 -3.39 -2.38 -5.53
CA LEU A 86 -3.63 -2.77 -4.14
C LEU A 86 -5.07 -3.26 -3.93
N SER A 87 -6.04 -2.59 -4.53
CA SER A 87 -7.45 -3.00 -4.45
C SER A 87 -7.68 -4.36 -5.12
N GLN A 88 -7.13 -4.56 -6.31
CA GLN A 88 -7.24 -5.81 -7.07
C GLN A 88 -6.53 -6.99 -6.40
N ARG A 89 -5.51 -6.73 -5.59
CA ARG A 89 -4.73 -7.74 -4.85
C ARG A 89 -5.32 -8.08 -3.47
N GLY A 90 -6.48 -7.53 -3.10
CA GLY A 90 -7.20 -7.88 -1.87
C GLY A 90 -6.71 -7.19 -0.60
N TRP A 91 -5.94 -6.09 -0.72
CA TRP A 91 -5.50 -5.30 0.43
C TRP A 91 -6.60 -4.43 1.03
N GLY A 92 -7.63 -4.13 0.27
CA GLY A 92 -8.77 -3.28 0.59
C GLY A 92 -9.27 -2.56 -0.65
N ARG A 93 -10.32 -1.78 -0.54
CA ARG A 93 -10.79 -0.90 -1.62
C ARG A 93 -10.24 0.50 -1.40
N PHE A 94 -9.24 0.88 -2.20
CA PHE A 94 -8.59 2.18 -2.15
C PHE A 94 -9.33 3.19 -3.02
N THR A 95 -9.73 4.30 -2.43
CA THR A 95 -10.38 5.44 -3.12
C THR A 95 -9.53 6.68 -2.90
N ILE A 96 -9.21 7.39 -3.96
CA ILE A 96 -8.49 8.67 -3.91
C ILE A 96 -9.52 9.79 -3.81
N ASP A 97 -9.62 10.44 -2.66
CA ASP A 97 -10.49 11.61 -2.46
C ASP A 97 -9.84 12.88 -3.05
N ALA A 98 -8.52 12.99 -2.93
CA ALA A 98 -7.73 14.09 -3.49
C ALA A 98 -6.30 13.64 -3.76
N VAL A 99 -5.66 14.18 -4.80
CA VAL A 99 -4.23 14.01 -5.09
C VAL A 99 -3.69 15.19 -5.90
N ASP A 100 -2.55 15.69 -5.47
CA ASP A 100 -1.69 16.60 -6.22
C ASP A 100 -0.24 16.11 -6.11
N VAL A 101 0.42 15.89 -7.23
CA VAL A 101 1.81 15.41 -7.26
C VAL A 101 2.82 16.55 -7.30
N ARG A 102 2.41 17.75 -7.71
CA ARG A 102 3.30 18.90 -7.78
C ARG A 102 3.47 19.58 -6.42
N GLY A 103 2.41 19.67 -5.66
CA GLY A 103 2.46 20.01 -4.23
C GLY A 103 2.15 18.77 -3.39
N PRO A 104 3.07 17.77 -3.31
CA PRO A 104 2.72 16.37 -3.04
C PRO A 104 1.83 16.20 -1.82
N VAL A 105 0.55 16.07 -2.10
CA VAL A 105 -0.52 15.86 -1.12
C VAL A 105 -1.52 14.84 -1.68
N ALA A 106 -2.01 13.96 -0.82
CA ALA A 106 -3.13 13.10 -1.16
C ALA A 106 -4.01 12.82 0.06
N ARG A 107 -5.28 12.55 -0.21
CA ARG A 107 -6.21 11.95 0.75
C ARG A 107 -6.73 10.65 0.16
N VAL A 108 -6.58 9.58 0.93
CA VAL A 108 -6.96 8.23 0.50
C VAL A 108 -7.84 7.60 1.55
N ARG A 109 -8.98 7.07 1.11
CA ARG A 109 -9.86 6.21 1.89
C ARG A 109 -9.60 4.74 1.56
N VAL A 110 -9.65 3.89 2.58
CA VAL A 110 -9.55 2.43 2.42
C VAL A 110 -10.72 1.77 3.13
N ASP A 111 -11.63 1.19 2.33
CA ASP A 111 -12.68 0.33 2.83
C ASP A 111 -12.18 -1.13 2.87
N HIS A 112 -12.65 -1.89 3.84
CA HIS A 112 -12.32 -3.31 3.97
C HIS A 112 -10.82 -3.61 4.03
N SER A 113 -10.07 -2.77 4.77
CA SER A 113 -8.64 -2.98 4.99
C SER A 113 -8.36 -4.43 5.41
N ALA A 114 -7.38 -5.09 4.76
CA ALA A 114 -6.99 -6.46 5.07
C ALA A 114 -6.57 -6.64 6.53
N PHE A 115 -5.91 -5.62 7.11
CA PHE A 115 -5.54 -5.61 8.52
C PHE A 115 -6.77 -5.53 9.42
N ALA A 116 -7.60 -4.50 9.23
CA ALA A 116 -8.78 -4.28 10.07
C ALA A 116 -9.77 -5.44 9.99
N LEU A 117 -9.98 -6.04 8.82
CA LEU A 117 -10.85 -7.21 8.66
C LEU A 117 -10.33 -8.45 9.40
N GLN A 118 -9.02 -8.62 9.51
CA GLN A 118 -8.43 -9.79 10.15
C GLN A 118 -8.21 -9.59 11.65
N LEU A 119 -7.79 -8.38 12.06
CA LEU A 119 -7.52 -8.06 13.47
C LEU A 119 -8.79 -7.70 14.25
N GLY A 120 -9.83 -7.20 13.55
CA GLY A 120 -11.04 -6.71 14.18
C GLY A 120 -10.82 -5.37 14.92
N ARG A 121 -11.59 -5.16 15.97
CA ARG A 121 -11.52 -3.95 16.80
C ARG A 121 -10.40 -4.09 17.84
N THR A 122 -9.27 -3.46 17.58
CA THR A 122 -8.10 -3.42 18.48
C THR A 122 -8.02 -2.13 19.29
N GLY A 123 -8.77 -1.09 18.88
CA GLY A 123 -8.67 0.26 19.44
C GLY A 123 -7.47 1.05 18.90
N HIS A 124 -6.68 0.48 18.00
CA HIS A 124 -5.46 1.09 17.45
C HIS A 124 -5.52 1.28 15.95
N ARG A 125 -4.61 2.11 15.42
CA ARG A 125 -4.33 2.22 13.99
C ARG A 125 -3.44 1.06 13.58
N GLU A 126 -3.85 0.28 12.59
CA GLU A 126 -3.19 -0.98 12.23
C GLU A 126 -2.55 -0.96 10.83
N CYS A 127 -2.69 0.13 10.09
CA CYS A 127 -2.36 0.15 8.67
C CYS A 127 -1.07 0.93 8.35
N ALA A 128 -0.07 0.89 9.23
CA ALA A 128 1.22 1.58 9.05
C ALA A 128 1.91 1.21 7.71
N MET A 129 1.75 -0.03 7.24
CA MET A 129 2.21 -0.47 5.94
C MET A 129 1.60 0.37 4.80
N PHE A 130 0.30 0.67 4.86
CA PHE A 130 -0.33 1.51 3.83
C PHE A 130 0.17 2.95 3.88
N SER A 131 0.39 3.51 5.08
CA SER A 131 0.99 4.84 5.21
C SER A 131 2.34 4.91 4.49
N GLY A 132 3.25 3.96 4.77
CA GLY A 132 4.53 3.91 4.08
C GLY A 132 4.38 3.76 2.56
N SER A 133 3.51 2.85 2.12
CA SER A 133 3.25 2.61 0.69
C SER A 133 2.73 3.85 -0.03
N LEU A 134 1.79 4.57 0.56
CA LEU A 134 1.23 5.80 -0.01
C LEU A 134 2.28 6.91 -0.10
N ALA A 135 3.09 7.08 0.95
CA ALA A 135 4.18 8.05 0.96
C ALA A 135 5.24 7.73 -0.12
N GLY A 136 5.68 6.46 -0.20
CA GLY A 136 6.70 6.03 -1.15
C GLY A 136 6.26 6.17 -2.61
N CYS A 137 5.03 5.78 -2.92
CA CYS A 137 4.49 5.92 -4.27
C CYS A 137 4.25 7.39 -4.65
N LEU A 138 3.73 8.24 -3.73
CA LEU A 138 3.54 9.66 -4.02
C LEU A 138 4.87 10.41 -4.14
N ALA A 139 5.89 10.05 -3.35
CA ALA A 139 7.24 10.61 -3.49
C ALA A 139 7.84 10.32 -4.87
N TRP A 140 7.66 9.08 -5.34
CA TRP A 140 8.05 8.71 -6.70
C TRP A 140 7.31 9.54 -7.76
N ALA A 141 5.98 9.63 -7.66
CA ALA A 141 5.15 10.37 -8.60
C ALA A 141 5.50 11.87 -8.65
N ALA A 142 5.79 12.48 -7.51
CA ALA A 142 6.24 13.87 -7.40
C ALA A 142 7.61 14.07 -8.08
N ALA A 143 8.54 13.16 -7.88
CA ALA A 143 9.86 13.21 -8.52
C ALA A 143 9.76 13.09 -10.04
N ASP A 144 8.92 12.17 -10.54
CA ASP A 144 8.66 12.02 -11.97
C ASP A 144 7.94 13.25 -12.59
N ALA A 145 7.11 13.94 -11.81
CA ALA A 145 6.48 15.21 -12.19
C ALA A 145 7.42 16.44 -12.12
N GLY A 146 8.70 16.23 -11.78
CA GLY A 146 9.71 17.29 -11.69
C GLY A 146 9.70 18.08 -10.37
N THR A 147 9.00 17.60 -9.35
CA THR A 147 8.89 18.23 -8.01
C THR A 147 9.30 17.27 -6.90
N PRO A 148 10.56 16.75 -6.90
CA PRO A 148 10.99 15.80 -5.89
C PRO A 148 10.85 16.36 -4.48
N ALA A 149 10.29 15.60 -3.58
CA ALA A 149 10.07 16.00 -2.20
C ALA A 149 10.11 14.81 -1.25
N SER A 150 10.52 15.02 -0.02
CA SER A 150 10.27 14.11 1.07
C SER A 150 8.77 14.13 1.39
N VAL A 151 8.16 12.95 1.41
CA VAL A 151 6.71 12.78 1.60
C VAL A 151 6.47 11.86 2.78
N ILE A 152 5.53 12.22 3.61
CA ILE A 152 5.06 11.41 4.75
C ILE A 152 3.57 11.17 4.61
N ALA A 153 3.13 10.06 5.17
CA ALA A 153 1.71 9.73 5.27
C ALA A 153 1.35 9.28 6.68
N GLU A 154 0.16 9.66 7.09
CA GLU A 154 -0.41 9.30 8.38
C GLU A 154 -1.79 8.68 8.19
N GLU A 155 -2.03 7.56 8.88
CA GLU A 155 -3.38 7.03 9.07
C GLU A 155 -4.09 7.92 10.11
N THR A 156 -5.09 8.70 9.70
CA THR A 156 -5.81 9.62 10.59
C THR A 156 -7.04 8.98 11.23
N GLN A 157 -7.55 7.90 10.62
CA GLN A 157 -8.71 7.13 11.05
C GLN A 157 -8.53 5.67 10.66
N CYS A 158 -8.89 4.74 11.54
CA CYS A 158 -8.78 3.30 11.29
C CYS A 158 -10.06 2.56 11.64
N ALA A 159 -10.45 1.60 10.78
CA ALA A 159 -11.59 0.73 11.04
C ALA A 159 -11.38 -0.14 12.31
N SER A 160 -10.15 -0.49 12.64
CA SER A 160 -9.83 -1.20 13.90
C SER A 160 -10.04 -0.36 15.17
N GLN A 161 -10.19 0.96 15.05
CA GLN A 161 -10.60 1.85 16.12
C GLN A 161 -12.13 1.96 16.25
N GLY A 162 -12.88 1.32 15.38
CA GLY A 162 -14.35 1.33 15.36
C GLY A 162 -14.97 2.26 14.33
N HIS A 163 -14.17 2.86 13.47
CA HIS A 163 -14.68 3.64 12.33
C HIS A 163 -15.13 2.73 11.17
N ASP A 164 -15.90 3.27 10.23
CA ASP A 164 -16.41 2.51 9.09
C ASP A 164 -15.32 2.18 8.05
N HIS A 165 -14.26 2.98 8.00
CA HIS A 165 -13.16 2.86 7.05
C HIS A 165 -11.87 3.43 7.62
N CYS A 166 -10.76 3.23 6.92
CA CYS A 166 -9.49 3.89 7.22
C CYS A 166 -9.29 5.10 6.32
N THR A 167 -8.66 6.15 6.85
CA THR A 167 -8.32 7.37 6.11
C THR A 167 -6.86 7.70 6.29
N PHE A 168 -6.22 8.08 5.18
CA PHE A 168 -4.81 8.46 5.15
C PHE A 168 -4.67 9.86 4.57
N VAL A 169 -3.80 10.64 5.20
CA VAL A 169 -3.36 11.96 4.71
C VAL A 169 -1.88 11.86 4.36
N VAL A 170 -1.57 12.17 3.11
CA VAL A 170 -0.20 12.20 2.59
C VAL A 170 0.17 13.64 2.31
N ARG A 171 1.36 14.05 2.72
CA ARG A 171 1.82 15.43 2.58
C ARG A 171 3.35 15.51 2.50
N LYS A 172 3.86 16.65 2.07
CA LYS A 172 5.28 16.97 2.19
C LYS A 172 5.70 16.93 3.66
N ALA A 173 6.90 16.36 3.92
CA ALA A 173 7.50 16.29 5.25
C ALA A 173 7.92 17.65 5.77
#